data_0407cc09390845dd1730c437b3f1e8af
#
_entry.id   0407cc09390845dd1730c437b3f1e8af
#
_cell.length_a   1.000
_cell.length_b   1.000
_cell.length_c   1.000
_cell.angle_alpha   90.00
_cell.angle_beta   90.00
_cell.angle_gamma   90.00
#
_symmetry.space_group_name_H-M   'P 1'
#
loop_
_entity.id
_entity.type
_entity.pdbx_description
1 polymer ?
#
loop_
_entity_poly.entity_id
_entity_poly.type
_entity_poly.pdbx_seq_one_letter_code
_entity_poly.pdbx_strand_id
1 'polypeptide(L)'
;SGDAELLSLFVLPPCRHQEIGTRLLHAVGQVLKEQQCRQVSVIYEVTPLTTAALEPMLHKLGWQPPQLAFLLMDTTMERIKQAPWLEKYPLSDFSGGDVFPWGDYAETDRQQVDLLEWEPELSPFRDPERLERLNSLGLRYREQLIGWIVTHRVALDQIRYSSLFVAERFRTKARGISLLSAAIRLQIASPVVKATCAVAADNAAMLRFGRRHLQPYLTGLRELRQSRLEIVLESEKKPI
;
A
#
# COMPACT_ATOMS: atom_id res chain seq x y z
N SER A 1 -1.08 16.57 -16.89
CA SER A 1 -1.95 16.11 -15.80
C SER A 1 -1.68 17.00 -14.59
N GLY A 2 -2.73 17.58 -14.06
CA GLY A 2 -2.62 18.66 -13.11
C GLY A 2 -2.58 18.29 -11.62
N ASP A 3 -2.09 17.11 -11.24
CA ASP A 3 -2.06 16.66 -9.84
C ASP A 3 -0.62 16.62 -9.31
N ALA A 4 -0.44 17.04 -8.05
CA ALA A 4 0.83 17.03 -7.35
C ALA A 4 0.72 16.30 -6.02
N GLU A 5 1.83 15.78 -5.52
CA GLU A 5 1.92 15.17 -4.20
C GLU A 5 3.02 15.85 -3.39
N LEU A 6 2.68 16.25 -2.15
CA LEU A 6 3.65 16.74 -1.19
C LEU A 6 4.28 15.54 -0.47
N LEU A 7 5.50 15.19 -0.86
CA LEU A 7 6.19 14.01 -0.34
C LEU A 7 6.79 14.23 1.05
N SER A 8 7.17 15.46 1.38
CA SER A 8 7.83 15.77 2.66
C SER A 8 7.65 17.25 3.02
N LEU A 9 7.44 17.51 4.31
CA LEU A 9 7.51 18.83 4.92
C LEU A 9 8.28 18.71 6.24
N PHE A 10 9.42 19.36 6.33
CA PHE A 10 10.24 19.31 7.54
C PHE A 10 10.68 20.71 7.97
N VAL A 11 10.49 21.01 9.25
CA VAL A 11 11.00 22.22 9.90
C VAL A 11 11.87 21.79 11.09
N LEU A 12 13.09 22.30 11.14
CA LEU A 12 14.03 22.01 12.23
C LEU A 12 13.39 22.31 13.58
N PRO A 13 13.54 21.45 14.61
CA PRO A 13 12.91 21.64 15.90
C PRO A 13 13.07 23.04 16.52
N PRO A 14 14.27 23.68 16.51
CA PRO A 14 14.44 25.02 17.04
C PRO A 14 13.68 26.12 16.26
N CYS A 15 13.27 25.84 15.02
CA CYS A 15 12.58 26.78 14.14
C CYS A 15 11.06 26.53 14.06
N ARG A 16 10.54 25.60 14.86
CA ARG A 16 9.09 25.32 14.91
C ARG A 16 8.35 26.43 15.64
N HIS A 17 7.04 26.49 15.45
CA HIS A 17 6.14 27.51 16.05
C HIS A 17 6.44 28.96 15.59
N GLN A 18 7.17 29.13 14.48
CA GLN A 18 7.49 30.42 13.86
C GLN A 18 6.82 30.58 12.47
N GLU A 19 5.72 29.88 12.24
CA GLU A 19 4.95 29.86 10.99
C GLU A 19 5.74 29.43 9.74
N ILE A 20 6.97 28.90 9.88
CA ILE A 20 7.82 28.50 8.75
C ILE A 20 7.15 27.42 7.90
N GLY A 21 6.53 26.39 8.53
CA GLY A 21 5.80 25.35 7.82
C GLY A 21 4.62 25.90 7.01
N THR A 22 3.87 26.84 7.57
CA THR A 22 2.77 27.54 6.90
C THR A 22 3.26 28.30 5.68
N ARG A 23 4.36 29.06 5.82
CA ARG A 23 4.97 29.82 4.71
C ARG A 23 5.50 28.90 3.61
N LEU A 24 6.10 27.76 3.98
CA LEU A 24 6.56 26.77 2.99
C LEU A 24 5.38 26.18 2.20
N LEU A 25 4.29 25.76 2.85
CA LEU A 25 3.10 25.25 2.17
C LEU A 25 2.47 26.32 1.28
N HIS A 26 2.42 27.55 1.73
CA HIS A 26 1.92 28.67 0.91
C HIS A 26 2.79 28.89 -0.33
N ALA A 27 4.12 28.88 -0.20
CA ALA A 27 5.05 29.05 -1.32
C ALA A 27 4.91 27.88 -2.32
N VAL A 28 4.80 26.64 -1.84
CA VAL A 28 4.52 25.47 -2.70
C VAL A 28 3.20 25.66 -3.46
N GLY A 29 2.14 26.11 -2.76
CA GLY A 29 0.84 26.39 -3.41
C GLY A 29 0.93 27.40 -4.55
N GLN A 30 1.76 28.47 -4.40
CA GLN A 30 1.99 29.44 -5.47
C GLN A 30 2.70 28.82 -6.68
N VAL A 31 3.78 28.07 -6.45
CA VAL A 31 4.50 27.37 -7.53
C VAL A 31 3.58 26.40 -8.28
N LEU A 32 2.77 25.64 -7.55
CA LEU A 32 1.83 24.70 -8.17
C LEU A 32 0.76 25.42 -9.00
N LYS A 33 0.30 26.59 -8.54
CA LYS A 33 -0.62 27.43 -9.31
C LYS A 33 0.01 27.95 -10.62
N GLU A 34 1.26 28.40 -10.57
CA GLU A 34 2.02 28.83 -11.76
C GLU A 34 2.22 27.68 -12.75
N GLN A 35 2.37 26.45 -12.24
CA GLN A 35 2.47 25.22 -13.05
C GLN A 35 1.12 24.64 -13.47
N GLN A 36 0.03 25.35 -13.22
CA GLN A 36 -1.33 24.94 -13.56
C GLN A 36 -1.73 23.58 -12.98
N CYS A 37 -1.19 23.20 -11.82
CA CYS A 37 -1.66 22.07 -11.07
C CYS A 37 -3.07 22.35 -10.55
N ARG A 38 -3.96 21.35 -10.64
CA ARG A 38 -5.36 21.48 -10.18
C ARG A 38 -5.54 21.05 -8.74
N GLN A 39 -4.72 20.11 -8.29
CA GLN A 39 -4.82 19.55 -6.97
C GLN A 39 -3.44 19.21 -6.42
N VAL A 40 -3.29 19.35 -5.11
CA VAL A 40 -2.16 18.78 -4.36
C VAL A 40 -2.67 17.91 -3.23
N SER A 41 -2.02 16.77 -3.02
CA SER A 41 -2.31 15.87 -1.91
C SER A 41 -1.10 15.71 -1.00
N VAL A 42 -1.35 15.31 0.25
CA VAL A 42 -0.34 14.88 1.21
C VAL A 42 -0.82 13.63 1.93
N ILE A 43 0.06 12.62 2.05
CA ILE A 43 -0.19 11.44 2.87
C ILE A 43 0.83 11.46 4.02
N TYR A 44 0.36 11.25 5.25
CA TYR A 44 1.20 11.28 6.44
C TYR A 44 0.74 10.26 7.49
N GLU A 45 1.67 9.82 8.31
CA GLU A 45 1.38 8.93 9.44
C GLU A 45 0.72 9.72 10.58
N VAL A 46 -0.32 9.14 11.18
CA VAL A 46 -1.00 9.70 12.35
C VAL A 46 -0.12 9.50 13.58
N THR A 47 0.39 10.61 14.09
CA THR A 47 1.19 10.68 15.30
C THR A 47 0.72 11.85 16.15
N PRO A 48 1.04 11.92 17.45
CA PRO A 48 0.73 13.11 18.26
C PRO A 48 1.25 14.42 17.64
N LEU A 49 2.40 14.37 16.95
CA LEU A 49 2.97 15.54 16.28
C LEU A 49 2.16 15.95 15.04
N THR A 50 1.80 15.00 14.18
CA THR A 50 1.06 15.31 12.95
C THR A 50 -0.36 15.78 13.25
N THR A 51 -1.04 15.18 14.22
CA THR A 51 -2.39 15.63 14.64
C THR A 51 -2.37 16.99 15.33
N ALA A 52 -1.36 17.29 16.14
CA ALA A 52 -1.30 18.54 16.87
C ALA A 52 -0.75 19.72 16.06
N ALA A 53 0.10 19.48 15.06
CA ALA A 53 0.76 20.53 14.31
C ALA A 53 0.37 20.58 12.83
N LEU A 54 0.41 19.43 12.13
CA LEU A 54 0.16 19.40 10.69
C LEU A 54 -1.33 19.60 10.37
N GLU A 55 -2.24 18.87 11.01
CA GLU A 55 -3.67 18.94 10.69
C GLU A 55 -4.27 20.33 10.89
N PRO A 56 -4.02 21.07 12.01
CA PRO A 56 -4.48 22.43 12.16
C PRO A 56 -3.90 23.39 11.11
N MET A 57 -2.63 23.18 10.71
CA MET A 57 -1.98 23.98 9.69
C MET A 57 -2.62 23.75 8.31
N LEU A 58 -2.87 22.49 7.93
CA LEU A 58 -3.57 22.14 6.70
C LEU A 58 -4.97 22.77 6.68
N HIS A 59 -5.73 22.62 7.76
CA HIS A 59 -7.06 23.22 7.89
C HIS A 59 -7.03 24.75 7.72
N LYS A 60 -6.10 25.44 8.39
CA LYS A 60 -5.91 26.92 8.27
C LYS A 60 -5.64 27.34 6.82
N LEU A 61 -4.99 26.47 6.01
CA LEU A 61 -4.65 26.72 4.61
C LEU A 61 -5.72 26.25 3.62
N GLY A 62 -6.91 25.83 4.10
CA GLY A 62 -8.03 25.44 3.26
C GLY A 62 -7.96 24.02 2.69
N TRP A 63 -7.09 23.15 3.23
CA TRP A 63 -7.06 21.76 2.86
C TRP A 63 -8.32 21.03 3.34
N GLN A 64 -8.76 20.04 2.55
CA GLN A 64 -9.88 19.18 2.94
C GLN A 64 -9.57 18.43 4.26
N PRO A 65 -10.59 18.11 5.06
CA PRO A 65 -10.38 17.31 6.27
C PRO A 65 -9.64 16.01 5.98
N PRO A 66 -8.65 15.64 6.79
CA PRO A 66 -7.90 14.41 6.60
C PRO A 66 -8.79 13.17 6.65
N GLN A 67 -8.60 12.25 5.71
CA GLN A 67 -9.29 10.98 5.67
C GLN A 67 -8.30 9.82 5.75
N LEU A 68 -8.72 8.71 6.33
CA LEU A 68 -7.91 7.49 6.32
C LEU A 68 -7.60 7.10 4.87
N ALA A 69 -6.32 6.97 4.52
CA ALA A 69 -5.86 6.49 3.23
C ALA A 69 -5.42 5.03 3.31
N PHE A 70 -4.60 4.68 4.32
CA PHE A 70 -4.09 3.32 4.51
C PHE A 70 -4.00 2.96 5.98
N LEU A 71 -4.14 1.66 6.26
CA LEU A 71 -3.66 1.04 7.49
C LEU A 71 -2.35 0.32 7.22
N LEU A 72 -1.29 0.68 7.94
CA LEU A 72 -0.04 -0.04 7.96
C LEU A 72 -0.08 -1.09 9.07
N MET A 73 0.18 -2.34 8.71
CA MET A 73 0.19 -3.48 9.62
C MET A 73 1.59 -4.07 9.66
N ASP A 74 2.19 -4.09 10.84
CA ASP A 74 3.51 -4.66 11.07
C ASP A 74 3.42 -5.93 11.91
N THR A 75 4.23 -6.93 11.59
CA THR A 75 4.31 -8.17 12.36
C THR A 75 5.72 -8.76 12.31
N THR A 76 5.96 -9.77 13.17
CA THR A 76 7.14 -10.62 13.09
C THR A 76 6.73 -12.05 12.74
N MET A 77 7.67 -12.79 12.14
CA MET A 77 7.44 -14.20 11.81
C MET A 77 7.17 -15.05 13.06
N GLU A 78 7.76 -14.67 14.19
CA GLU A 78 7.52 -15.31 15.49
C GLU A 78 6.05 -15.17 15.95
N ARG A 79 5.40 -14.05 15.67
CA ARG A 79 3.99 -13.85 16.02
C ARG A 79 3.05 -14.46 15.00
N ILE A 80 3.27 -14.19 13.72
CA ILE A 80 2.34 -14.63 12.68
C ILE A 80 2.31 -16.15 12.50
N LYS A 81 3.41 -16.86 12.80
CA LYS A 81 3.42 -18.34 12.76
C LYS A 81 2.42 -19.00 13.70
N GLN A 82 1.91 -18.29 14.72
CA GLN A 82 0.90 -18.77 15.65
C GLN A 82 -0.53 -18.68 15.09
N ALA A 83 -0.71 -18.09 13.92
CA ALA A 83 -2.03 -17.87 13.33
C ALA A 83 -2.62 -19.18 12.75
N PRO A 84 -3.75 -19.70 13.28
CA PRO A 84 -4.29 -20.99 12.86
C PRO A 84 -4.73 -21.04 11.40
N TRP A 85 -5.04 -19.88 10.82
CA TRP A 85 -5.49 -19.80 9.42
C TRP A 85 -4.37 -20.10 8.42
N LEU A 86 -3.10 -20.01 8.81
CA LEU A 86 -1.97 -20.39 7.95
C LEU A 86 -2.05 -21.86 7.49
N GLU A 87 -2.57 -22.75 8.32
CA GLU A 87 -2.69 -24.18 8.01
C GLU A 87 -4.05 -24.55 7.41
N LYS A 88 -5.05 -23.69 7.61
CA LYS A 88 -6.43 -23.98 7.23
C LYS A 88 -6.67 -23.98 5.72
N TYR A 89 -5.85 -23.29 4.96
CA TYR A 89 -6.06 -23.06 3.53
C TYR A 89 -4.81 -23.45 2.72
N PRO A 90 -4.48 -24.75 2.64
CA PRO A 90 -3.33 -25.20 1.87
C PRO A 90 -3.58 -25.02 0.35
N LEU A 91 -2.54 -24.67 -0.38
CA LEU A 91 -2.59 -24.58 -1.86
C LEU A 91 -2.69 -25.96 -2.52
N SER A 92 -2.32 -27.05 -1.81
CA SER A 92 -2.44 -28.43 -2.28
C SER A 92 -3.86 -28.83 -2.70
N ASP A 93 -4.87 -28.20 -2.13
CA ASP A 93 -6.29 -28.48 -2.41
C ASP A 93 -6.78 -27.83 -3.71
N PHE A 94 -5.88 -27.14 -4.42
CA PHE A 94 -6.19 -26.50 -5.69
C PHE A 94 -5.88 -27.41 -6.88
N SER A 95 -6.77 -28.36 -7.15
CA SER A 95 -6.65 -29.27 -8.31
C SER A 95 -6.60 -28.47 -9.64
N GLY A 96 -5.55 -28.70 -10.44
CA GLY A 96 -5.28 -27.99 -11.69
C GLY A 96 -4.67 -26.61 -11.50
N GLY A 97 -4.34 -26.22 -10.26
CA GLY A 97 -3.58 -25.00 -9.96
C GLY A 97 -2.09 -25.28 -9.84
N ASP A 98 -1.30 -24.32 -10.24
CA ASP A 98 0.16 -24.30 -10.12
C ASP A 98 0.61 -23.01 -9.46
N VAL A 99 1.52 -23.13 -8.48
CA VAL A 99 2.15 -22.00 -7.80
C VAL A 99 3.61 -21.97 -8.15
N PHE A 100 4.07 -20.85 -8.66
CA PHE A 100 5.45 -20.68 -9.10
C PHE A 100 6.09 -19.42 -8.48
N PRO A 101 7.43 -19.37 -8.33
CA PRO A 101 8.13 -18.16 -7.91
C PRO A 101 7.87 -17.04 -8.92
N TRP A 102 7.39 -15.88 -8.45
CA TRP A 102 7.10 -14.76 -9.35
C TRP A 102 8.33 -14.31 -10.16
N GLY A 103 9.54 -14.46 -9.63
CA GLY A 103 10.77 -14.17 -10.36
C GLY A 103 11.01 -15.02 -11.64
N ASP A 104 10.24 -16.10 -11.82
CA ASP A 104 10.33 -17.05 -12.91
C ASP A 104 9.12 -16.96 -13.87
N TYR A 105 8.41 -15.82 -13.86
CA TYR A 105 7.28 -15.60 -14.77
C TYR A 105 7.75 -15.64 -16.24
N ALA A 106 6.94 -16.25 -17.10
CA ALA A 106 7.17 -16.28 -18.54
C ALA A 106 6.60 -15.03 -19.22
N GLU A 107 7.03 -14.78 -20.46
CA GLU A 107 6.46 -13.68 -21.27
C GLU A 107 4.95 -13.87 -21.49
N THR A 108 4.48 -15.11 -21.56
CA THR A 108 3.05 -15.42 -21.60
C THR A 108 2.30 -14.98 -20.37
N ASP A 109 2.89 -15.10 -19.16
CA ASP A 109 2.29 -14.60 -17.93
C ASP A 109 2.20 -13.07 -17.94
N ARG A 110 3.24 -12.40 -18.43
CA ARG A 110 3.26 -10.94 -18.56
C ARG A 110 2.13 -10.44 -19.44
N GLN A 111 1.94 -11.06 -20.62
CA GLN A 111 0.83 -10.73 -21.51
C GLN A 111 -0.53 -11.01 -20.88
N GLN A 112 -0.64 -12.04 -20.05
CA GLN A 112 -1.88 -12.36 -19.35
C GLN A 112 -2.20 -11.36 -18.22
N VAL A 113 -1.20 -10.76 -17.57
CA VAL A 113 -1.43 -9.69 -16.60
C VAL A 113 -2.22 -8.54 -17.23
N ASP A 114 -1.86 -8.14 -18.45
CA ASP A 114 -2.51 -7.02 -19.16
C ASP A 114 -3.97 -7.32 -19.55
N LEU A 115 -4.36 -8.60 -19.56
CA LEU A 115 -5.73 -9.04 -19.85
C LEU A 115 -6.61 -9.17 -18.61
N LEU A 116 -6.05 -9.05 -17.41
CA LEU A 116 -6.78 -9.12 -16.16
C LEU A 116 -7.21 -7.71 -15.73
N GLU A 117 -8.39 -7.63 -15.10
CA GLU A 117 -8.87 -6.40 -14.48
C GLU A 117 -8.30 -6.29 -13.05
N TRP A 118 -7.44 -5.30 -12.81
CA TRP A 118 -6.80 -5.04 -11.53
C TRP A 118 -6.52 -3.55 -11.34
N GLU A 119 -6.45 -3.11 -10.09
CA GLU A 119 -6.13 -1.74 -9.75
C GLU A 119 -4.63 -1.47 -9.96
N PRO A 120 -4.22 -0.32 -10.55
CA PRO A 120 -2.81 0.00 -10.89
C PRO A 120 -1.83 -0.14 -9.71
N GLU A 121 -2.32 0.02 -8.48
CA GLU A 121 -1.56 -0.15 -7.25
C GLU A 121 -1.15 -1.60 -6.99
N LEU A 122 -1.88 -2.57 -7.56
CA LEU A 122 -1.62 -4.00 -7.43
C LEU A 122 -0.70 -4.55 -8.52
N SER A 123 -0.11 -3.69 -9.37
CA SER A 123 0.81 -4.10 -10.42
C SER A 123 1.90 -5.04 -9.89
N PRO A 124 2.06 -6.23 -10.49
CA PRO A 124 3.11 -7.15 -10.08
C PRO A 124 4.51 -6.76 -10.59
N PHE A 125 4.59 -5.72 -11.41
CA PHE A 125 5.84 -5.22 -12.01
C PHE A 125 6.35 -3.93 -11.35
N ARG A 126 5.74 -3.49 -10.24
CA ARG A 126 6.17 -2.32 -9.50
C ARG A 126 7.49 -2.59 -8.77
N ASP A 127 8.42 -1.64 -8.80
CA ASP A 127 9.72 -1.71 -8.10
C ASP A 127 10.48 -3.04 -8.33
N PRO A 128 10.76 -3.46 -9.57
CA PRO A 128 11.31 -4.78 -9.89
C PRO A 128 12.70 -5.02 -9.28
N GLU A 129 13.46 -3.95 -9.04
CA GLU A 129 14.80 -3.99 -8.43
C GLU A 129 14.77 -4.45 -6.96
N ARG A 130 13.63 -4.25 -6.28
CA ARG A 130 13.40 -4.63 -4.88
C ARG A 130 12.57 -5.89 -4.73
N LEU A 131 12.23 -6.54 -5.84
CA LEU A 131 11.44 -7.76 -5.81
C LEU A 131 12.08 -8.79 -4.87
N GLU A 132 11.32 -9.21 -3.87
CA GLU A 132 11.73 -10.28 -2.98
C GLU A 132 11.39 -11.64 -3.62
N ARG A 133 12.41 -12.35 -4.08
CA ARG A 133 12.25 -13.64 -4.75
C ARG A 133 11.90 -14.78 -3.81
N LEU A 134 12.19 -14.62 -2.52
CA LEU A 134 11.93 -15.64 -1.51
C LEU A 134 10.46 -16.07 -1.47
N ASN A 135 9.55 -15.11 -1.54
CA ASN A 135 8.14 -15.33 -1.27
C ASN A 135 7.17 -14.53 -2.17
N SER A 136 7.67 -13.97 -3.26
CA SER A 136 6.79 -13.51 -4.34
C SER A 136 6.38 -14.71 -5.20
N LEU A 137 5.06 -14.90 -5.35
CA LEU A 137 4.49 -16.08 -5.98
C LEU A 137 3.46 -15.70 -7.05
N GLY A 138 3.44 -16.44 -8.16
CA GLY A 138 2.35 -16.45 -9.13
C GLY A 138 1.44 -17.67 -8.93
N LEU A 139 0.20 -17.53 -9.34
CA LEU A 139 -0.81 -18.59 -9.30
C LEU A 139 -1.40 -18.77 -10.67
N ARG A 140 -1.25 -19.97 -11.25
CA ARG A 140 -1.88 -20.39 -12.51
C ARG A 140 -3.00 -21.39 -12.26
N TYR A 141 -3.93 -21.44 -13.17
CA TYR A 141 -4.93 -22.50 -13.28
C TYR A 141 -5.03 -22.95 -14.73
N ARG A 142 -4.69 -24.22 -15.02
CA ARG A 142 -4.66 -24.76 -16.38
C ARG A 142 -3.90 -23.84 -17.34
N GLU A 143 -2.64 -23.55 -17.02
CA GLU A 143 -1.73 -22.66 -17.76
C GLU A 143 -2.14 -21.17 -17.81
N GLN A 144 -3.28 -20.80 -17.25
CA GLN A 144 -3.72 -19.42 -17.22
C GLN A 144 -3.31 -18.77 -15.92
N LEU A 145 -2.63 -17.60 -15.98
CA LEU A 145 -2.35 -16.78 -14.81
C LEU A 145 -3.67 -16.24 -14.23
N ILE A 146 -3.88 -16.47 -12.95
CA ILE A 146 -5.10 -16.06 -12.24
C ILE A 146 -4.83 -15.20 -11.00
N GLY A 147 -3.58 -15.04 -10.61
CA GLY A 147 -3.24 -14.23 -9.45
C GLY A 147 -1.76 -14.19 -9.15
N TRP A 148 -1.40 -13.31 -8.23
CA TRP A 148 -0.04 -13.14 -7.72
C TRP A 148 -0.04 -12.62 -6.30
N ILE A 149 1.07 -12.83 -5.61
CA ILE A 149 1.49 -12.09 -4.44
C ILE A 149 2.92 -11.60 -4.69
N VAL A 150 3.11 -10.28 -4.61
CA VAL A 150 4.40 -9.65 -4.81
C VAL A 150 4.85 -8.99 -3.53
N THR A 151 6.06 -9.28 -3.14
CA THR A 151 6.70 -8.75 -1.95
C THR A 151 8.00 -8.05 -2.32
N HIS A 152 8.41 -7.09 -1.49
CA HIS A 152 9.64 -6.32 -1.71
C HIS A 152 10.51 -6.33 -0.46
N ARG A 153 11.82 -6.43 -0.64
CA ARG A 153 12.79 -6.28 0.44
C ARG A 153 12.92 -4.79 0.78
N VAL A 154 12.48 -4.38 1.97
CA VAL A 154 12.55 -2.98 2.42
C VAL A 154 13.66 -2.73 3.44
N ALA A 155 14.14 -3.78 4.12
CA ALA A 155 15.32 -3.78 4.97
C ALA A 155 15.93 -5.18 5.01
N LEU A 156 17.13 -5.33 5.56
CA LEU A 156 17.81 -6.64 5.64
C LEU A 156 16.94 -7.71 6.32
N ASP A 157 16.16 -7.33 7.32
CA ASP A 157 15.33 -8.21 8.13
C ASP A 157 13.82 -8.02 7.90
N GLN A 158 13.41 -7.24 6.87
CA GLN A 158 12.00 -6.87 6.66
C GLN A 158 11.56 -7.00 5.20
N ILE A 159 10.42 -7.65 5.01
CA ILE A 159 9.69 -7.78 3.74
C ILE A 159 8.38 -6.98 3.82
N ARG A 160 8.09 -6.24 2.75
CA ARG A 160 6.78 -5.61 2.52
C ARG A 160 5.94 -6.47 1.58
N TYR A 161 4.76 -6.85 2.01
CA TYR A 161 3.73 -7.48 1.19
C TYR A 161 3.00 -6.38 0.42
N SER A 162 3.37 -6.20 -0.84
CA SER A 162 3.03 -5.01 -1.61
C SER A 162 1.80 -5.19 -2.47
N SER A 163 1.59 -6.38 -3.02
CA SER A 163 0.47 -6.68 -3.90
C SER A 163 -0.03 -8.09 -3.64
N LEU A 164 -1.34 -8.25 -3.54
CA LEU A 164 -2.03 -9.54 -3.52
C LEU A 164 -3.26 -9.42 -4.43
N PHE A 165 -3.25 -10.15 -5.52
CA PHE A 165 -4.33 -10.17 -6.49
C PHE A 165 -4.75 -11.60 -6.81
N VAL A 166 -6.06 -11.83 -6.94
CA VAL A 166 -6.64 -13.03 -7.54
C VAL A 166 -7.82 -12.58 -8.39
N ALA A 167 -7.87 -13.03 -9.64
CA ALA A 167 -8.95 -12.70 -10.58
C ALA A 167 -10.32 -13.08 -10.00
N GLU A 168 -11.31 -12.21 -10.19
CA GLU A 168 -12.60 -12.25 -9.48
C GLU A 168 -13.27 -13.63 -9.52
N ARG A 169 -13.35 -14.25 -10.69
CA ARG A 169 -13.91 -15.60 -10.89
C ARG A 169 -13.23 -16.70 -10.07
N PHE A 170 -12.02 -16.42 -9.55
CA PHE A 170 -11.21 -17.34 -8.75
C PHE A 170 -11.08 -16.93 -7.28
N ARG A 171 -11.68 -15.82 -6.84
CA ARG A 171 -11.66 -15.37 -5.43
C ARG A 171 -12.42 -16.29 -4.48
N THR A 172 -13.27 -17.18 -5.01
CA THR A 172 -13.95 -18.22 -4.24
C THR A 172 -12.95 -19.21 -3.63
N LYS A 173 -13.34 -19.93 -2.57
CA LYS A 173 -12.52 -20.95 -1.90
C LYS A 173 -11.22 -20.41 -1.29
N ALA A 174 -11.22 -19.15 -0.87
CA ALA A 174 -10.12 -18.51 -0.11
C ALA A 174 -8.74 -18.51 -0.81
N ARG A 175 -8.67 -18.60 -2.15
CA ARG A 175 -7.39 -18.70 -2.89
C ARG A 175 -6.40 -17.58 -2.63
N GLY A 176 -6.88 -16.35 -2.45
CA GLY A 176 -6.01 -15.24 -2.04
C GLY A 176 -5.38 -15.47 -0.66
N ILE A 177 -6.16 -16.04 0.28
CA ILE A 177 -5.66 -16.38 1.62
C ILE A 177 -4.66 -17.54 1.53
N SER A 178 -4.91 -18.54 0.67
CA SER A 178 -3.98 -19.65 0.44
C SER A 178 -2.65 -19.16 -0.12
N LEU A 179 -2.69 -18.25 -1.10
CA LEU A 179 -1.49 -17.67 -1.69
C LEU A 179 -0.71 -16.82 -0.67
N LEU A 180 -1.41 -16.01 0.13
CA LEU A 180 -0.82 -15.24 1.23
C LEU A 180 -0.18 -16.18 2.27
N SER A 181 -0.87 -17.26 2.67
CA SER A 181 -0.36 -18.24 3.60
C SER A 181 0.92 -18.91 3.09
N ALA A 182 0.96 -19.29 1.81
CA ALA A 182 2.16 -19.86 1.20
C ALA A 182 3.36 -18.91 1.25
N ALA A 183 3.16 -17.64 0.88
CA ALA A 183 4.20 -16.62 0.92
C ALA A 183 4.70 -16.36 2.37
N ILE A 184 3.81 -16.33 3.35
CA ILE A 184 4.18 -16.18 4.76
C ILE A 184 4.97 -17.39 5.25
N ARG A 185 4.58 -18.62 4.90
CA ARG A 185 5.33 -19.84 5.29
C ARG A 185 6.75 -19.86 4.74
N LEU A 186 6.96 -19.42 3.50
CA LEU A 186 8.30 -19.28 2.93
C LEU A 186 9.12 -18.27 3.72
N GLN A 187 8.53 -17.16 4.15
CA GLN A 187 9.23 -16.18 4.98
C GLN A 187 9.52 -16.73 6.39
N ILE A 188 8.61 -17.47 7.02
CA ILE A 188 8.83 -18.12 8.33
C ILE A 188 10.05 -19.06 8.28
N ALA A 189 10.25 -19.76 7.17
CA ALA A 189 11.39 -20.65 6.97
C ALA A 189 12.71 -19.92 6.64
N SER A 190 12.74 -18.61 6.64
CA SER A 190 13.87 -17.77 6.26
C SER A 190 14.43 -16.95 7.44
N PRO A 191 15.60 -16.33 7.31
CA PRO A 191 16.13 -15.43 8.34
C PRO A 191 15.44 -14.05 8.37
N VAL A 192 14.48 -13.76 7.50
CA VAL A 192 13.82 -12.46 7.41
C VAL A 192 12.63 -12.41 8.37
N VAL A 193 12.83 -11.77 9.50
CA VAL A 193 11.95 -11.90 10.67
C VAL A 193 10.79 -10.91 10.73
N LYS A 194 10.79 -9.83 9.93
CA LYS A 194 9.77 -8.78 9.98
C LYS A 194 8.96 -8.73 8.69
N ALA A 195 7.69 -8.44 8.82
CA ALA A 195 6.79 -8.19 7.70
C ALA A 195 5.97 -6.93 7.91
N THR A 196 5.64 -6.24 6.83
CA THR A 196 4.72 -5.10 6.82
C THR A 196 3.81 -5.16 5.59
N CYS A 197 2.62 -4.62 5.70
CA CYS A 197 1.74 -4.35 4.56
C CYS A 197 0.96 -3.06 4.77
N ALA A 198 0.56 -2.44 3.66
CA ALA A 198 -0.37 -1.31 3.65
C ALA A 198 -1.70 -1.78 3.04
N VAL A 199 -2.79 -1.51 3.72
CA VAL A 199 -4.14 -1.82 3.23
C VAL A 199 -4.87 -0.51 3.00
N ALA A 200 -5.29 -0.26 1.76
CA ALA A 200 -6.05 0.94 1.40
C ALA A 200 -7.41 0.97 2.12
N ALA A 201 -7.85 2.18 2.49
CA ALA A 201 -9.07 2.38 3.28
C ALA A 201 -10.35 1.92 2.55
N ASP A 202 -10.35 1.94 1.23
CA ASP A 202 -11.44 1.47 0.37
C ASP A 202 -11.45 -0.06 0.17
N ASN A 203 -10.34 -0.75 0.45
CA ASN A 203 -10.28 -2.21 0.40
C ASN A 203 -10.96 -2.86 1.63
N ALA A 204 -12.29 -2.74 1.69
CA ALA A 204 -13.09 -3.24 2.81
C ALA A 204 -12.92 -4.75 3.07
N ALA A 205 -12.65 -5.55 2.03
CA ALA A 205 -12.44 -6.99 2.17
C ALA A 205 -11.14 -7.28 2.92
N MET A 206 -10.04 -6.65 2.51
CA MET A 206 -8.74 -6.82 3.15
C MET A 206 -8.70 -6.20 4.55
N LEU A 207 -9.38 -5.08 4.78
CA LEU A 207 -9.52 -4.50 6.11
C LEU A 207 -10.27 -5.45 7.07
N ARG A 208 -11.36 -6.07 6.62
CA ARG A 208 -12.07 -7.10 7.44
C ARG A 208 -11.19 -8.31 7.72
N PHE A 209 -10.47 -8.79 6.71
CA PHE A 209 -9.50 -9.88 6.89
C PHE A 209 -8.42 -9.49 7.90
N GLY A 210 -7.81 -8.32 7.76
CA GLY A 210 -6.77 -7.80 8.65
C GLY A 210 -7.25 -7.72 10.10
N ARG A 211 -8.41 -7.12 10.35
CA ARG A 211 -8.99 -7.01 11.69
C ARG A 211 -9.28 -8.37 12.31
N ARG A 212 -9.83 -9.31 11.53
CA ARG A 212 -10.25 -10.63 12.05
C ARG A 212 -9.08 -11.61 12.22
N HIS A 213 -8.12 -11.58 11.29
CA HIS A 213 -7.14 -12.67 11.15
C HIS A 213 -5.68 -12.23 11.37
N LEU A 214 -5.35 -10.95 11.19
CA LEU A 214 -3.99 -10.44 11.39
C LEU A 214 -3.84 -9.70 12.72
N GLN A 215 -4.83 -8.92 13.13
CA GLN A 215 -4.74 -8.02 14.29
C GLN A 215 -4.19 -8.69 15.57
N PRO A 216 -4.55 -9.95 15.96
CA PRO A 216 -3.99 -10.59 17.14
C PRO A 216 -2.47 -10.83 17.08
N TYR A 217 -1.90 -10.85 15.88
CA TYR A 217 -0.50 -11.17 15.63
C TYR A 217 0.34 -9.95 15.22
N LEU A 218 -0.25 -8.76 15.18
CA LEU A 218 0.47 -7.54 14.83
C LEU A 218 1.40 -7.10 15.98
N THR A 219 2.52 -6.51 15.60
CA THR A 219 3.43 -5.77 16.50
C THR A 219 3.19 -4.26 16.42
N GLY A 220 2.57 -3.79 15.33
CA GLY A 220 2.22 -2.40 15.10
C GLY A 220 1.03 -2.27 14.17
N LEU A 221 0.19 -1.26 14.46
CA LEU A 221 -0.90 -0.83 13.60
C LEU A 221 -0.85 0.70 13.54
N ARG A 222 -0.65 1.25 12.34
CA ARG A 222 -0.48 2.69 12.11
C ARG A 222 -1.43 3.17 11.03
N GLU A 223 -1.98 4.36 11.21
CA GLU A 223 -2.86 5.00 10.24
C GLU A 223 -2.07 5.98 9.37
N LEU A 224 -2.27 5.92 8.07
CA LEU A 224 -1.91 6.99 7.16
C LEU A 224 -3.16 7.73 6.74
N ARG A 225 -3.16 9.05 6.91
CA ARG A 225 -4.22 9.94 6.44
C ARG A 225 -3.78 10.69 5.21
N GLN A 226 -4.74 10.98 4.36
CA GLN A 226 -4.59 11.86 3.21
C GLN A 226 -5.41 13.12 3.41
N SER A 227 -4.83 14.27 3.06
CA SER A 227 -5.55 15.52 2.88
C SER A 227 -5.27 16.06 1.48
N ARG A 228 -6.20 16.83 0.90
CA ARG A 228 -6.12 17.38 -0.45
C ARG A 228 -6.46 18.86 -0.44
N LEU A 229 -5.82 19.60 -1.33
CA LEU A 229 -6.13 21.00 -1.60
C LEU A 229 -6.40 21.17 -3.10
N GLU A 230 -7.57 21.70 -3.44
CA GLU A 230 -7.88 22.13 -4.79
C GLU A 230 -7.26 23.52 -5.05
N ILE A 231 -6.56 23.65 -6.16
CA ILE A 231 -5.87 24.89 -6.55
C ILE A 231 -6.74 25.60 -7.59
N VAL A 232 -7.34 26.71 -7.19
CA VAL A 232 -8.16 27.53 -8.08
C VAL A 232 -7.24 28.27 -9.08
N LEU A 233 -7.38 27.93 -10.36
CA LEU A 233 -6.65 28.60 -11.45
C LEU A 233 -7.41 29.88 -11.84
N GLU A 234 -6.67 30.96 -12.16
CA GLU A 234 -7.26 32.27 -12.44
C GLU A 234 -8.16 32.30 -13.68
N SER A 235 -7.98 31.35 -14.61
CA SER A 235 -8.82 31.23 -15.81
C SER A 235 -10.27 30.79 -15.53
N GLU A 236 -10.60 30.33 -14.31
CA GLU A 236 -11.94 29.89 -13.91
C GLU A 236 -12.75 30.98 -13.18
N LYS A 237 -12.18 32.14 -12.94
CA LYS A 237 -12.96 33.30 -12.48
C LYS A 237 -13.78 33.83 -13.61
N LYS A 238 -15.02 33.37 -13.79
CA LYS A 238 -16.02 34.03 -14.64
C LYS A 238 -16.09 35.50 -14.20
N PRO A 239 -15.99 36.48 -15.14
CA PRO A 239 -16.30 37.87 -14.80
C PRO A 239 -17.79 37.95 -14.39
N ILE A 240 -18.04 38.61 -13.28
CA ILE A 240 -19.37 39.00 -12.79
C ILE A 240 -20.04 39.95 -13.75
#